data_df09e471ce4e823d421bccd2e587f212
#
_entry.id   df09e471ce4e823d421bccd2e587f212
#
_cell.length_a   1.000
_cell.length_b   1.000
_cell.length_c   1.000
_cell.angle_alpha   90.00
_cell.angle_beta   90.00
_cell.angle_gamma   90.00
#
_symmetry.space_group_name_H-M   'P 1'
#
loop_
_entity.id
_entity.type
_entity.pdbx_description
1 polymer ?
#
loop_
_entity_poly.entity_id
_entity_poly.type
_entity_poly.pdbx_seq_one_letter_code
_entity_poly.pdbx_strand_id
1 'polypeptide(L)'
;MNLDKFKGVFCALNAIYDENDNVDLEKMKALVGVYKSLGVKGVYACGSTGEGFLLSTDERKQVARAVKEAAGDDFTVIVHVGCASTKESIELAKDCEKVGVDAVSAVPCVYYHLGEESVKLHWNSIIDSTSLPFIIYNIPQLTSFNLSPKLLAEMAKNPKVIGVKNSAEPVYLMERYASAVNNDDFIIFNGSDEQFLG
;
A
#
# COMPACT_ATOMS: atom_id res chain seq x y z
N MET A 1 -6.12 -4.60 17.45
CA MET A 1 -4.87 -3.96 16.92
C MET A 1 -5.02 -2.47 17.13
N ASN A 2 -3.98 -1.76 17.58
CA ASN A 2 -4.04 -0.29 17.63
C ASN A 2 -3.78 0.26 16.21
N LEU A 3 -4.75 0.96 15.63
CA LEU A 3 -4.68 1.53 14.28
C LEU A 3 -4.30 3.03 14.26
N ASP A 4 -4.03 3.64 15.42
CA ASP A 4 -3.70 5.07 15.49
C ASP A 4 -2.41 5.42 14.73
N LYS A 5 -1.48 4.48 14.60
CA LYS A 5 -0.27 4.67 13.79
C LYS A 5 -0.55 4.82 12.29
N PHE A 6 -1.73 4.41 11.81
CA PHE A 6 -2.14 4.55 10.42
C PHE A 6 -3.03 5.77 10.17
N LYS A 7 -3.33 6.59 11.19
CA LYS A 7 -4.15 7.81 11.05
C LYS A 7 -3.25 9.03 10.84
N GLY A 8 -3.46 9.76 9.75
CA GLY A 8 -2.72 10.99 9.43
C GLY A 8 -2.18 11.01 8.01
N VAL A 9 -1.21 11.88 7.76
CA VAL A 9 -0.60 12.08 6.44
C VAL A 9 0.52 11.09 6.22
N PHE A 10 0.47 10.39 5.08
CA PHE A 10 1.50 9.48 4.59
C PHE A 10 2.05 9.98 3.26
N CYS A 11 3.38 10.05 3.13
CA CYS A 11 3.98 10.38 1.86
C CYS A 11 4.11 9.14 0.98
N ALA A 12 3.63 9.21 -0.26
CA ALA A 12 3.95 8.23 -1.28
C ALA A 12 5.44 8.39 -1.65
N LEU A 13 6.26 7.43 -1.23
CA LEU A 13 7.71 7.51 -1.36
C LEU A 13 8.13 7.29 -2.81
N ASN A 14 8.86 8.24 -3.38
CA ASN A 14 9.44 8.13 -4.71
C ASN A 14 10.59 7.10 -4.71
N ALA A 15 10.76 6.36 -5.81
CA ALA A 15 12.02 5.70 -6.09
C ALA A 15 13.07 6.75 -6.49
N ILE A 16 14.31 6.56 -6.04
CA ILE A 16 15.44 7.42 -6.40
C ILE A 16 16.48 6.51 -7.04
N TYR A 17 16.96 6.91 -8.20
CA TYR A 17 17.93 6.14 -8.98
C TYR A 17 19.32 6.81 -8.99
N ASP A 18 20.33 6.00 -9.14
CA ASP A 18 21.70 6.44 -9.42
C ASP A 18 21.92 6.71 -10.93
N GLU A 19 23.12 7.07 -11.30
CA GLU A 19 23.51 7.35 -12.71
C GLU A 19 23.51 6.11 -13.62
N ASN A 20 23.38 4.90 -13.04
CA ASN A 20 23.33 3.62 -13.74
C ASN A 20 21.92 2.99 -13.71
N ASP A 21 20.89 3.78 -13.38
CA ASP A 21 19.50 3.35 -13.24
C ASP A 21 19.25 2.30 -12.13
N ASN A 22 20.17 2.13 -11.16
CA ASN A 22 19.91 1.32 -9.98
C ASN A 22 19.23 2.14 -8.90
N VAL A 23 18.43 1.49 -8.05
CA VAL A 23 17.81 2.18 -6.90
C VAL A 23 18.88 2.65 -5.92
N ASP A 24 18.92 3.96 -5.66
CA ASP A 24 19.83 4.60 -4.69
C ASP A 24 19.22 4.50 -3.28
N LEU A 25 19.53 3.41 -2.60
CA LEU A 25 18.98 3.11 -1.27
C LEU A 25 19.39 4.14 -0.21
N GLU A 26 20.58 4.73 -0.31
CA GLU A 26 21.05 5.73 0.65
C GLU A 26 20.30 7.05 0.49
N LYS A 27 20.05 7.50 -0.74
CA LYS A 27 19.18 8.66 -0.97
C LYS A 27 17.74 8.40 -0.56
N MET A 28 17.22 7.18 -0.73
CA MET A 28 15.90 6.82 -0.25
C MET A 28 15.82 6.87 1.28
N LYS A 29 16.83 6.37 2.01
CA LYS A 29 16.93 6.52 3.48
C LYS A 29 16.95 7.99 3.88
N ALA A 30 17.74 8.81 3.21
CA ALA A 30 17.80 10.25 3.48
C ALA A 30 16.44 10.92 3.27
N LEU A 31 15.70 10.55 2.21
CA LEU A 31 14.36 11.07 1.95
C LEU A 31 13.36 10.68 3.05
N VAL A 32 13.43 9.46 3.58
CA VAL A 32 12.63 9.05 4.75
C VAL A 32 12.94 9.95 5.94
N GLY A 33 14.21 10.26 6.20
CA GLY A 33 14.62 11.19 7.24
C GLY A 33 14.02 12.59 7.08
N VAL A 34 13.97 13.10 5.84
CA VAL A 34 13.31 14.37 5.53
C VAL A 34 11.82 14.32 5.88
N TYR A 35 11.09 13.29 5.45
CA TYR A 35 9.67 13.15 5.76
C TYR A 35 9.40 13.03 7.27
N LYS A 36 10.24 12.31 8.01
CA LYS A 36 10.17 12.28 9.49
C LYS A 36 10.30 13.69 10.07
N SER A 37 11.25 14.49 9.58
CA SER A 37 11.48 15.85 10.08
C SER A 37 10.32 16.81 9.79
N LEU A 38 9.54 16.54 8.73
CA LEU A 38 8.33 17.31 8.37
C LEU A 38 7.10 16.92 9.21
N GLY A 39 7.20 15.90 10.07
CA GLY A 39 6.13 15.52 10.98
C GLY A 39 5.00 14.71 10.34
N VAL A 40 5.18 14.14 9.14
CA VAL A 40 4.21 13.21 8.58
C VAL A 40 4.22 11.90 9.37
N LYS A 41 3.15 11.13 9.26
CA LYS A 41 2.94 9.93 10.08
C LYS A 41 3.72 8.72 9.60
N GLY A 42 4.01 8.66 8.30
CA GLY A 42 4.70 7.54 7.69
C GLY A 42 4.87 7.68 6.19
N VAL A 43 5.34 6.60 5.59
CA VAL A 43 5.51 6.49 4.13
C VAL A 43 4.79 5.28 3.56
N TYR A 44 4.40 5.42 2.28
CA TYR A 44 3.87 4.35 1.44
C TYR A 44 4.88 4.05 0.33
N ALA A 45 5.65 2.99 0.50
CA ALA A 45 6.75 2.62 -0.40
C ALA A 45 6.31 1.67 -1.52
N CYS A 46 7.02 1.67 -2.63
CA CYS A 46 6.81 0.81 -3.82
C CYS A 46 5.40 0.92 -4.43
N GLY A 47 4.66 2.01 -4.16
CA GLY A 47 3.40 2.30 -4.84
C GLY A 47 3.61 2.84 -6.26
N SER A 48 2.57 3.42 -6.86
CA SER A 48 2.65 4.00 -8.22
C SER A 48 3.65 5.17 -8.28
N THR A 49 3.64 6.07 -7.30
CA THR A 49 4.61 7.17 -7.16
C THR A 49 6.04 6.65 -6.96
N GLY A 50 6.19 5.52 -6.27
CA GLY A 50 7.47 4.84 -6.05
C GLY A 50 7.84 3.88 -7.18
N GLU A 51 7.17 3.97 -8.34
CA GLU A 51 7.47 3.20 -9.56
C GLU A 51 7.60 1.68 -9.32
N GLY A 52 6.86 1.17 -8.32
CA GLY A 52 7.02 -0.20 -7.83
C GLY A 52 6.84 -1.31 -8.86
N PHE A 53 6.12 -1.06 -9.97
CA PHE A 53 5.99 -2.00 -11.08
C PHE A 53 7.17 -1.97 -12.06
N LEU A 54 8.03 -0.96 -12.00
CA LEU A 54 9.27 -0.88 -12.79
C LEU A 54 10.45 -1.52 -12.05
N LEU A 55 10.35 -1.68 -10.73
CA LEU A 55 11.37 -2.33 -9.91
C LEU A 55 11.22 -3.85 -9.97
N SER A 56 12.34 -4.54 -10.04
CA SER A 56 12.38 -5.99 -9.85
C SER A 56 11.95 -6.38 -8.42
N THR A 57 11.57 -7.63 -8.24
CA THR A 57 11.23 -8.17 -6.92
C THR A 57 12.34 -7.98 -5.90
N ASP A 58 13.60 -8.13 -6.32
CA ASP A 58 14.76 -7.98 -5.43
C ASP A 58 15.02 -6.51 -5.05
N GLU A 59 14.87 -5.57 -5.97
CA GLU A 59 14.94 -4.13 -5.68
C GLU A 59 13.84 -3.71 -4.71
N ARG A 60 12.60 -4.18 -4.91
CA ARG A 60 11.49 -3.90 -3.99
C ARG A 60 11.75 -4.40 -2.57
N LYS A 61 12.38 -5.58 -2.41
CA LYS A 61 12.82 -6.10 -1.11
C LYS A 61 13.90 -5.22 -0.49
N GLN A 62 14.88 -4.76 -1.29
CA GLN A 62 15.93 -3.85 -0.82
C GLN A 62 15.34 -2.51 -0.36
N VAL A 63 14.42 -1.94 -1.14
CA VAL A 63 13.70 -0.71 -0.79
C VAL A 63 12.94 -0.89 0.53
N ALA A 64 12.19 -1.98 0.70
CA ALA A 64 11.45 -2.22 1.93
C ALA A 64 12.37 -2.26 3.17
N ARG A 65 13.54 -2.93 3.06
CA ARG A 65 14.55 -2.98 4.13
C ARG A 65 15.14 -1.61 4.42
N ALA A 66 15.61 -0.90 3.39
CA ALA A 66 16.23 0.41 3.54
C ALA A 66 15.26 1.44 4.15
N VAL A 67 14.01 1.43 3.69
CA VAL A 67 12.97 2.33 4.20
C VAL A 67 12.63 2.01 5.65
N LYS A 68 12.48 0.73 6.02
CA LYS A 68 12.19 0.34 7.40
C LYS A 68 13.37 0.62 8.33
N GLU A 69 14.60 0.41 7.88
CA GLU A 69 15.81 0.77 8.64
C GLU A 69 15.84 2.28 8.95
N ALA A 70 15.58 3.13 7.97
CA ALA A 70 15.56 4.59 8.16
C ALA A 70 14.37 5.07 9.00
N ALA A 71 13.22 4.39 8.88
CA ALA A 71 12.00 4.70 9.63
C ALA A 71 12.17 4.42 11.12
N GLY A 72 12.81 3.32 11.50
CA GLY A 72 12.85 2.84 12.88
C GLY A 72 11.48 2.39 13.36
N ASP A 73 11.22 2.50 14.67
CA ASP A 73 9.98 2.00 15.29
C ASP A 73 8.90 3.09 15.45
N ASP A 74 9.28 4.35 15.33
CA ASP A 74 8.42 5.51 15.57
C ASP A 74 7.81 6.11 14.30
N PHE A 75 8.11 5.53 13.13
CA PHE A 75 7.62 6.02 11.83
C PHE A 75 7.01 4.88 11.02
N THR A 76 5.74 5.02 10.64
CA THR A 76 4.98 3.94 10.02
C THR A 76 5.39 3.69 8.57
N VAL A 77 5.64 2.43 8.22
CA VAL A 77 6.00 2.00 6.87
C VAL A 77 4.93 1.06 6.32
N ILE A 78 4.27 1.49 5.24
CA ILE A 78 3.37 0.67 4.44
C ILE A 78 4.10 0.33 3.15
N VAL A 79 4.15 -0.95 2.78
CA VAL A 79 4.80 -1.39 1.54
C VAL A 79 3.78 -1.97 0.57
N HIS A 80 3.75 -1.44 -0.64
CA HIS A 80 2.98 -2.04 -1.71
C HIS A 80 3.67 -3.30 -2.23
N VAL A 81 2.95 -4.42 -2.19
CA VAL A 81 3.45 -5.75 -2.62
C VAL A 81 2.73 -6.30 -3.85
N GLY A 82 1.78 -5.54 -4.41
CA GLY A 82 1.04 -5.95 -5.60
C GLY A 82 1.97 -6.15 -6.81
N CYS A 83 1.78 -7.27 -7.51
CA CYS A 83 2.44 -7.64 -8.75
C CYS A 83 1.41 -8.17 -9.74
N ALA A 84 1.80 -8.35 -11.00
CA ALA A 84 0.98 -9.06 -11.98
C ALA A 84 0.73 -10.53 -11.57
N SER A 85 1.67 -11.13 -10.84
CA SER A 85 1.59 -12.50 -10.33
C SER A 85 1.27 -12.54 -8.84
N THR A 86 0.27 -13.34 -8.45
CA THR A 86 -0.04 -13.60 -7.04
C THR A 86 1.15 -14.21 -6.29
N LYS A 87 1.92 -15.06 -6.97
CA LYS A 87 3.11 -15.72 -6.39
C LYS A 87 4.18 -14.69 -5.97
N GLU A 88 4.48 -13.72 -6.82
CA GLU A 88 5.44 -12.64 -6.52
C GLU A 88 4.92 -11.72 -5.42
N SER A 89 3.63 -11.39 -5.44
CA SER A 89 3.00 -10.61 -4.36
C SER A 89 3.12 -11.30 -3.00
N ILE A 90 2.93 -12.62 -2.95
CA ILE A 90 3.12 -13.43 -1.74
C ILE A 90 4.58 -13.42 -1.29
N GLU A 91 5.52 -13.54 -2.23
CA GLU A 91 6.96 -13.51 -1.94
C GLU A 91 7.36 -12.17 -1.28
N LEU A 92 6.91 -11.05 -1.85
CA LEU A 92 7.14 -9.72 -1.30
C LEU A 92 6.48 -9.54 0.07
N ALA A 93 5.24 -10.01 0.26
CA ALA A 93 4.54 -9.90 1.54
C ALA A 93 5.27 -10.66 2.66
N LYS A 94 5.77 -11.86 2.37
CA LYS A 94 6.59 -12.64 3.31
C LYS A 94 7.94 -11.99 3.62
N ASP A 95 8.56 -11.33 2.66
CA ASP A 95 9.80 -10.58 2.91
C ASP A 95 9.53 -9.35 3.77
N CYS A 96 8.45 -8.61 3.50
CA CYS A 96 8.00 -7.48 4.30
C CYS A 96 7.74 -7.88 5.77
N GLU A 97 7.17 -9.06 6.02
CA GLU A 97 6.99 -9.57 7.38
C GLU A 97 8.32 -9.80 8.10
N LYS A 98 9.32 -10.38 7.42
CA LYS A 98 10.67 -10.57 7.98
C LYS A 98 11.36 -9.24 8.27
N VAL A 99 11.14 -8.24 7.43
CA VAL A 99 11.66 -6.88 7.58
C VAL A 99 11.00 -6.14 8.75
N GLY A 100 9.76 -6.52 9.10
CA GLY A 100 9.00 -5.90 10.18
C GLY A 100 8.36 -4.57 9.80
N VAL A 101 7.90 -4.43 8.53
CA VAL A 101 7.09 -3.26 8.13
C VAL A 101 5.74 -3.27 8.84
N ASP A 102 5.05 -2.14 8.87
CA ASP A 102 3.84 -1.99 9.67
C ASP A 102 2.58 -2.52 8.99
N ALA A 103 2.52 -2.50 7.67
CA ALA A 103 1.46 -3.08 6.87
C ALA A 103 1.93 -3.34 5.43
N VAL A 104 1.25 -4.24 4.76
CA VAL A 104 1.38 -4.44 3.32
C VAL A 104 0.12 -3.98 2.60
N SER A 105 0.27 -3.60 1.34
CA SER A 105 -0.83 -3.16 0.49
C SER A 105 -0.70 -3.75 -0.90
N ALA A 106 -1.81 -4.00 -1.59
CA ALA A 106 -1.77 -4.46 -2.97
C ALA A 106 -2.92 -3.89 -3.81
N VAL A 107 -2.58 -3.49 -5.04
CA VAL A 107 -3.58 -3.34 -6.11
C VAL A 107 -4.09 -4.72 -6.53
N PRO A 108 -5.24 -4.83 -7.24
CA PRO A 108 -5.59 -6.07 -7.94
C PRO A 108 -4.52 -6.41 -8.99
N CYS A 109 -4.56 -7.63 -9.51
CA CYS A 109 -3.69 -8.00 -10.63
C CYS A 109 -3.86 -6.99 -11.77
N VAL A 110 -2.74 -6.60 -12.37
CA VAL A 110 -2.70 -5.65 -13.48
C VAL A 110 -2.58 -6.37 -14.81
N TYR A 111 -2.81 -5.65 -15.92
CA TYR A 111 -2.74 -6.08 -17.31
C TYR A 111 -3.98 -6.87 -17.79
N TYR A 112 -4.44 -7.88 -17.06
CA TYR A 112 -5.66 -8.62 -17.43
C TYR A 112 -6.86 -8.09 -16.64
N HIS A 113 -8.00 -7.93 -17.34
CA HIS A 113 -9.26 -7.55 -16.70
C HIS A 113 -9.87 -8.75 -15.97
N LEU A 114 -9.68 -8.80 -14.67
CA LEU A 114 -10.19 -9.88 -13.82
C LEU A 114 -11.52 -9.48 -13.17
N GLY A 115 -12.41 -10.44 -13.00
CA GLY A 115 -13.63 -10.26 -12.21
C GLY A 115 -13.36 -10.22 -10.71
N GLU A 116 -14.36 -9.72 -9.95
CA GLU A 116 -14.25 -9.53 -8.47
C GLU A 116 -13.79 -10.79 -7.74
N GLU A 117 -14.29 -11.98 -8.10
CA GLU A 117 -13.90 -13.24 -7.44
C GLU A 117 -12.40 -13.57 -7.61
N SER A 118 -11.85 -13.31 -8.80
CA SER A 118 -10.42 -13.52 -9.05
C SER A 118 -9.55 -12.52 -8.27
N VAL A 119 -9.97 -11.26 -8.22
CA VAL A 119 -9.30 -10.21 -7.46
C VAL A 119 -9.36 -10.51 -5.95
N LYS A 120 -10.50 -10.93 -5.46
CA LYS A 120 -10.70 -11.37 -4.07
C LYS A 120 -9.79 -12.55 -3.73
N LEU A 121 -9.67 -13.54 -4.61
CA LEU A 121 -8.78 -14.68 -4.43
C LEU A 121 -7.31 -14.24 -4.39
N HIS A 122 -6.92 -13.34 -5.27
CA HIS A 122 -5.57 -12.74 -5.29
C HIS A 122 -5.24 -12.06 -3.95
N TRP A 123 -6.08 -11.15 -3.48
CA TRP A 123 -5.87 -10.45 -2.22
C TRP A 123 -5.86 -11.40 -1.02
N ASN A 124 -6.82 -12.34 -0.93
CA ASN A 124 -6.86 -13.31 0.16
C ASN A 124 -5.58 -14.17 0.20
N SER A 125 -5.06 -14.59 -0.97
CA SER A 125 -3.81 -15.34 -1.04
C SER A 125 -2.61 -14.56 -0.48
N ILE A 126 -2.57 -13.22 -0.68
CA ILE A 126 -1.54 -12.35 -0.10
C ILE A 126 -1.76 -12.24 1.42
N ILE A 127 -2.99 -11.93 1.85
CA ILE A 127 -3.37 -11.77 3.25
C ILE A 127 -3.06 -13.03 4.08
N ASP A 128 -3.33 -14.20 3.53
CA ASP A 128 -3.11 -15.49 4.20
C ASP A 128 -1.63 -15.85 4.29
N SER A 129 -0.77 -15.25 3.46
CA SER A 129 0.66 -15.55 3.40
C SER A 129 1.50 -14.86 4.47
N THR A 130 0.96 -13.89 5.20
CA THR A 130 1.65 -13.07 6.21
C THR A 130 0.73 -12.77 7.40
N SER A 131 1.32 -12.44 8.55
CA SER A 131 0.58 -11.93 9.71
C SER A 131 0.37 -10.41 9.69
N LEU A 132 0.98 -9.70 8.73
CA LEU A 132 0.90 -8.24 8.64
C LEU A 132 -0.52 -7.76 8.33
N PRO A 133 -0.89 -6.57 8.82
CA PRO A 133 -2.09 -5.86 8.37
C PRO A 133 -2.06 -5.61 6.86
N PHE A 134 -3.24 -5.65 6.25
CA PHE A 134 -3.41 -5.48 4.81
C PHE A 134 -4.27 -4.26 4.49
N ILE A 135 -3.83 -3.45 3.52
CA ILE A 135 -4.56 -2.29 3.00
C ILE A 135 -4.84 -2.53 1.51
N ILE A 136 -6.11 -2.58 1.15
CA ILE A 136 -6.52 -2.68 -0.25
C ILE A 136 -6.12 -1.39 -0.98
N TYR A 137 -5.57 -1.50 -2.20
CA TYR A 137 -5.26 -0.34 -3.00
C TYR A 137 -6.15 -0.28 -4.24
N ASN A 138 -7.05 0.70 -4.28
CA ASN A 138 -7.93 0.98 -5.42
C ASN A 138 -7.37 2.13 -6.26
N ILE A 139 -6.96 1.83 -7.49
CA ILE A 139 -6.48 2.79 -8.49
C ILE A 139 -6.95 2.36 -9.89
N PRO A 140 -8.23 2.55 -10.21
CA PRO A 140 -8.85 2.01 -11.42
C PRO A 140 -8.21 2.52 -12.71
N GLN A 141 -7.63 3.71 -12.72
CA GLN A 141 -6.94 4.29 -13.87
C GLN A 141 -5.76 3.44 -14.35
N LEU A 142 -5.09 2.71 -13.42
CA LEU A 142 -3.94 1.87 -13.74
C LEU A 142 -4.24 0.37 -13.74
N THR A 143 -5.33 -0.04 -13.10
CA THR A 143 -5.64 -1.47 -12.92
C THR A 143 -6.86 -1.93 -13.73
N SER A 144 -7.62 -0.98 -14.29
CA SER A 144 -8.91 -1.24 -14.96
C SER A 144 -9.93 -2.01 -14.09
N PHE A 145 -9.69 -2.06 -12.77
CA PHE A 145 -10.58 -2.66 -11.80
C PHE A 145 -11.08 -1.58 -10.85
N ASN A 146 -12.39 -1.47 -10.72
CA ASN A 146 -13.02 -0.52 -9.80
C ASN A 146 -13.60 -1.28 -8.60
N LEU A 147 -13.03 -1.05 -7.44
CA LEU A 147 -13.45 -1.68 -6.19
C LEU A 147 -14.89 -1.28 -5.85
N SER A 148 -15.80 -2.26 -5.75
CA SER A 148 -17.16 -1.99 -5.31
C SER A 148 -17.23 -1.84 -3.77
N PRO A 149 -18.12 -0.97 -3.23
CA PRO A 149 -18.35 -0.90 -1.79
C PRO A 149 -18.76 -2.24 -1.17
N LYS A 150 -19.49 -3.06 -1.94
CA LYS A 150 -19.88 -4.41 -1.53
C LYS A 150 -18.68 -5.33 -1.33
N LEU A 151 -17.75 -5.35 -2.30
CA LEU A 151 -16.54 -6.16 -2.19
C LEU A 151 -15.65 -5.67 -1.03
N LEU A 152 -15.51 -4.35 -0.87
CA LEU A 152 -14.76 -3.80 0.24
C LEU A 152 -15.35 -4.23 1.59
N ALA A 153 -16.66 -4.12 1.77
CA ALA A 153 -17.36 -4.56 2.99
C ALA A 153 -17.19 -6.07 3.25
N GLU A 154 -17.13 -6.87 2.18
CA GLU A 154 -16.85 -8.31 2.29
C GLU A 154 -15.42 -8.57 2.75
N MET A 155 -14.44 -7.93 2.12
CA MET A 155 -13.03 -8.06 2.48
C MET A 155 -12.72 -7.55 3.90
N ALA A 156 -13.37 -6.48 4.32
CA ALA A 156 -13.22 -5.90 5.66
C ALA A 156 -13.71 -6.81 6.80
N LYS A 157 -14.41 -7.91 6.51
CA LYS A 157 -14.72 -8.94 7.51
C LYS A 157 -13.48 -9.71 7.98
N ASN A 158 -12.40 -9.71 7.19
CA ASN A 158 -11.13 -10.28 7.61
C ASN A 158 -10.42 -9.25 8.53
N PRO A 159 -10.11 -9.60 9.78
CA PRO A 159 -9.50 -8.66 10.74
C PRO A 159 -8.09 -8.16 10.35
N LYS A 160 -7.43 -8.81 9.39
CA LYS A 160 -6.17 -8.32 8.83
C LYS A 160 -6.38 -7.20 7.80
N VAL A 161 -7.57 -7.08 7.20
CA VAL A 161 -7.89 -5.98 6.27
C VAL A 161 -8.27 -4.75 7.07
N ILE A 162 -7.31 -3.86 7.27
CA ILE A 162 -7.45 -2.70 8.16
C ILE A 162 -7.87 -1.42 7.44
N GLY A 163 -7.83 -1.41 6.11
CA GLY A 163 -8.16 -0.19 5.38
C GLY A 163 -8.13 -0.33 3.86
N VAL A 164 -8.41 0.79 3.22
CA VAL A 164 -8.32 0.99 1.78
C VAL A 164 -7.58 2.29 1.48
N LYS A 165 -6.67 2.27 0.50
CA LYS A 165 -6.16 3.47 -0.17
C LYS A 165 -6.94 3.64 -1.46
N ASN A 166 -7.68 4.75 -1.59
CA ASN A 166 -8.49 5.06 -2.75
C ASN A 166 -7.86 6.20 -3.56
N SER A 167 -7.46 5.92 -4.79
CA SER A 167 -6.99 6.88 -5.78
C SER A 167 -7.96 7.00 -6.97
N ALA A 168 -9.22 6.60 -6.79
CA ALA A 168 -10.28 6.85 -7.77
C ALA A 168 -10.78 8.30 -7.66
N GLU A 169 -11.09 8.92 -8.80
CA GLU A 169 -11.46 10.34 -8.88
C GLU A 169 -12.69 10.75 -8.05
N PRO A 170 -13.80 9.99 -7.96
CA PRO A 170 -14.97 10.48 -7.24
C PRO A 170 -14.76 10.46 -5.71
N VAL A 171 -14.64 11.64 -5.09
CA VAL A 171 -14.50 11.81 -3.62
C VAL A 171 -15.63 11.09 -2.85
N TYR A 172 -16.87 11.15 -3.36
CA TYR A 172 -18.03 10.50 -2.72
C TYR A 172 -17.84 8.99 -2.54
N LEU A 173 -16.91 8.37 -3.28
CA LEU A 173 -16.64 6.93 -3.15
C LEU A 173 -16.07 6.59 -1.77
N MET A 174 -15.31 7.49 -1.16
CA MET A 174 -14.79 7.29 0.21
C MET A 174 -15.93 7.24 1.24
N GLU A 175 -16.93 8.12 1.11
CA GLU A 175 -18.13 8.08 1.96
C GLU A 175 -18.92 6.77 1.79
N ARG A 176 -19.01 6.29 0.54
CA ARG A 176 -19.67 5.00 0.25
C ARG A 176 -18.88 3.83 0.84
N TYR A 177 -17.55 3.88 0.85
CA TYR A 177 -16.73 2.87 1.51
C TYR A 177 -16.91 2.91 3.03
N ALA A 178 -16.86 4.09 3.65
CA ALA A 178 -17.12 4.23 5.08
C ALA A 178 -18.48 3.67 5.47
N SER A 179 -19.52 4.06 4.73
CA SER A 179 -20.90 3.58 4.97
C SER A 179 -21.04 2.07 4.78
N ALA A 180 -20.35 1.48 3.78
CA ALA A 180 -20.46 0.05 3.48
C ALA A 180 -19.73 -0.82 4.51
N VAL A 181 -18.56 -0.37 4.99
CA VAL A 181 -17.78 -1.09 6.00
C VAL A 181 -18.38 -0.90 7.39
N ASN A 182 -18.92 0.28 7.67
CA ASN A 182 -19.58 0.64 8.94
C ASN A 182 -18.75 0.27 10.18
N ASN A 183 -17.46 0.67 10.15
CA ASN A 183 -16.49 0.45 11.22
C ASN A 183 -15.59 1.69 11.34
N ASP A 184 -15.71 2.41 12.45
CA ASP A 184 -14.98 3.67 12.71
C ASP A 184 -13.46 3.49 12.79
N ASP A 185 -13.00 2.27 13.06
CA ASP A 185 -11.57 1.94 13.08
C ASP A 185 -11.00 1.60 11.70
N PHE A 186 -11.85 1.43 10.67
CA PHE A 186 -11.38 1.11 9.32
C PHE A 186 -10.74 2.33 8.66
N ILE A 187 -9.50 2.19 8.18
CA ILE A 187 -8.73 3.30 7.62
C ILE A 187 -9.09 3.52 6.15
N ILE A 188 -9.44 4.74 5.78
CA ILE A 188 -9.66 5.14 4.40
C ILE A 188 -8.66 6.24 4.05
N PHE A 189 -7.65 5.89 3.25
CA PHE A 189 -6.70 6.87 2.73
C PHE A 189 -7.23 7.47 1.43
N ASN A 190 -7.25 8.81 1.35
CA ASN A 190 -7.35 9.50 0.08
C ASN A 190 -5.98 9.47 -0.61
N GLY A 191 -5.92 8.90 -1.79
CA GLY A 191 -4.69 8.80 -2.60
C GLY A 191 -4.63 9.79 -3.76
N SER A 192 -5.57 10.74 -3.82
CA SER A 192 -5.63 11.81 -4.83
C SER A 192 -5.12 13.11 -4.23
N ASP A 193 -3.91 13.53 -4.61
CA ASP A 193 -3.22 14.69 -4.01
C ASP A 193 -4.01 15.99 -4.24
N GLU A 194 -4.68 16.13 -5.37
CA GLU A 194 -5.53 17.27 -5.72
C GLU A 194 -6.76 17.41 -4.80
N GLN A 195 -7.09 16.38 -4.04
CA GLN A 195 -8.23 16.37 -3.10
C GLN A 195 -7.79 16.51 -1.64
N PHE A 196 -6.52 16.84 -1.39
CA PHE A 196 -5.94 16.85 -0.02
C PHE A 196 -6.59 17.89 0.90
N LEU A 197 -7.08 19.01 0.34
CA LEU A 197 -7.73 20.10 1.08
C LEU A 197 -9.26 20.08 0.97
N GLY A 198 -9.86 19.08 0.35
CA GLY A 198 -11.29 18.98 0.10
C GLY A 198 -12.08 18.27 1.20
#